data_695f41b8eeb9e34de7d677a93a2c3dce
#
_entry.id   695f41b8eeb9e34de7d677a93a2c3dce
#
_cell.length_a   1.000
_cell.length_b   1.000
_cell.length_c   1.000
_cell.angle_alpha   90.00
_cell.angle_beta   90.00
_cell.angle_gamma   90.00
#
_symmetry.space_group_name_H-M   'P 1'
#
loop_
_entity.id
_entity.type
_entity.pdbx_description
1 polymer ?
#
loop_
_entity_poly.entity_id
_entity_poly.type
_entity_poly.pdbx_seq_one_letter_code
_entity_poly.pdbx_strand_id
1 'polypeptide(L)'
;IQDFEPFFYPQGSEFALAEETYRFGFHGITAGQWLADKLRQDYGMKTDAIAFSYDRHLYRPCPRRHPDQKQVFFYARETTPRRGFELGILTLAAVARELPQVQFVLAGCDTSRYAIPFEHRNPGVLQLKELPDLYSQCDAALVLSFTNLSLLPVELMACGCPVVSNRGANVEWLLSSDYAVLTEPTVNSLRDGIVNLLKDDAYRHHLIQAGLAFADTTNWESESRKVATLFQRLCDEF
;
A
#
# COMPACT_ATOMS: atom_id res chain seq x y z
N ILE A 1 -6.19 16.41 -1.14
CA ILE A 1 -5.20 15.91 -2.15
C ILE A 1 -4.78 14.53 -1.70
N GLN A 2 -5.04 13.50 -2.52
CA GLN A 2 -4.75 12.10 -2.14
C GLN A 2 -3.40 11.58 -2.68
N ASP A 3 -2.88 12.18 -3.75
CA ASP A 3 -1.64 11.74 -4.40
C ASP A 3 -0.95 12.94 -5.06
N PHE A 4 0.29 12.78 -5.49
CA PHE A 4 0.98 13.72 -6.35
C PHE A 4 0.60 13.41 -7.80
N GLU A 5 -0.50 14.00 -8.25
CA GLU A 5 -1.15 13.66 -9.52
C GLU A 5 -0.30 13.88 -10.77
N PRO A 6 0.67 14.83 -10.84
CA PRO A 6 1.57 14.90 -11.97
C PRO A 6 2.26 13.55 -12.31
N PHE A 7 2.55 12.71 -11.30
CA PHE A 7 3.15 11.39 -11.53
C PHE A 7 2.19 10.35 -12.15
N PHE A 8 0.93 10.71 -12.42
CA PHE A 8 0.02 9.85 -13.18
C PHE A 8 0.25 9.94 -14.69
N TYR A 9 0.99 10.96 -15.13
CA TYR A 9 1.22 11.28 -16.53
C TYR A 9 2.71 11.20 -16.87
N PRO A 10 3.05 10.82 -18.11
CA PRO A 10 4.40 11.06 -18.63
C PRO A 10 4.73 12.55 -18.63
N GLN A 11 6.02 12.88 -18.61
CA GLN A 11 6.48 14.28 -18.75
C GLN A 11 5.89 14.90 -20.03
N GLY A 12 5.06 15.93 -19.87
CA GLY A 12 4.34 16.57 -20.98
C GLY A 12 3.27 17.54 -20.50
N SER A 13 2.33 17.89 -21.39
CA SER A 13 1.31 18.90 -21.11
C SER A 13 0.40 18.50 -19.92
N GLU A 14 -0.02 17.26 -19.84
CA GLU A 14 -0.91 16.79 -18.75
C GLU A 14 -0.19 16.85 -17.40
N PHE A 15 1.09 16.43 -17.36
CA PHE A 15 1.94 16.59 -16.18
C PHE A 15 2.00 18.07 -15.74
N ALA A 16 2.31 18.97 -16.67
CA ALA A 16 2.49 20.40 -16.38
C ALA A 16 1.17 21.05 -15.92
N LEU A 17 0.03 20.71 -16.53
CA LEU A 17 -1.29 21.21 -16.14
C LEU A 17 -1.70 20.69 -14.75
N ALA A 18 -1.46 19.42 -14.45
CA ALA A 18 -1.70 18.87 -13.12
C ALA A 18 -0.81 19.54 -12.07
N GLU A 19 0.47 19.76 -12.37
CA GLU A 19 1.43 20.44 -11.49
C GLU A 19 1.06 21.90 -11.21
N GLU A 20 0.54 22.61 -12.22
CA GLU A 20 0.14 24.01 -12.10
C GLU A 20 -0.96 24.23 -11.04
N THR A 21 -1.83 23.22 -10.84
CA THR A 21 -2.92 23.33 -9.86
C THR A 21 -2.42 23.57 -8.44
N TYR A 22 -1.22 23.13 -8.10
CA TYR A 22 -0.61 23.34 -6.78
C TYR A 22 -0.15 24.79 -6.54
N ARG A 23 -0.13 25.64 -7.60
CA ARG A 23 0.24 27.05 -7.55
C ARG A 23 -0.97 28.00 -7.48
N PHE A 24 -2.19 27.47 -7.44
CA PHE A 24 -3.42 28.30 -7.42
C PHE A 24 -3.72 28.96 -6.08
N GLY A 25 -2.88 28.76 -5.06
CA GLY A 25 -3.03 29.42 -3.76
C GLY A 25 -4.07 28.76 -2.83
N PHE A 26 -4.53 27.55 -3.14
CA PHE A 26 -5.41 26.81 -2.27
C PHE A 26 -4.66 26.28 -1.03
N HIS A 27 -5.42 26.10 0.06
CA HIS A 27 -4.95 25.34 1.22
C HIS A 27 -5.17 23.85 0.98
N GLY A 28 -4.11 23.01 1.03
CA GLY A 28 -4.17 21.59 0.76
C GLY A 28 -4.40 20.76 2.02
N ILE A 29 -5.41 19.90 2.02
CA ILE A 29 -5.52 18.81 2.98
C ILE A 29 -5.04 17.55 2.26
N THR A 30 -3.96 16.94 2.75
CA THR A 30 -3.27 15.86 2.06
C THR A 30 -3.43 14.51 2.75
N ALA A 31 -3.47 13.46 1.96
CA ALA A 31 -3.35 12.10 2.45
C ALA A 31 -1.87 11.79 2.74
N GLY A 32 -1.51 11.92 4.01
CA GLY A 32 -0.16 11.65 4.50
C GLY A 32 0.80 12.84 4.51
N GLN A 33 1.78 12.73 5.40
CA GLN A 33 2.75 13.79 5.67
C GLN A 33 3.70 14.02 4.49
N TRP A 34 4.12 12.94 3.79
CA TRP A 34 5.00 13.09 2.62
C TRP A 34 4.44 14.06 1.58
N LEU A 35 3.14 13.94 1.28
CA LEU A 35 2.50 14.76 0.27
C LEU A 35 2.38 16.21 0.75
N ALA A 36 2.06 16.43 2.05
CA ALA A 36 2.05 17.76 2.64
C ALA A 36 3.41 18.44 2.54
N ASP A 37 4.47 17.72 2.91
CA ASP A 37 5.83 18.26 2.88
C ASP A 37 6.30 18.54 1.46
N LYS A 38 6.04 17.64 0.53
CA LYS A 38 6.36 17.84 -0.89
C LYS A 38 5.69 19.10 -1.46
N LEU A 39 4.38 19.24 -1.24
CA LEU A 39 3.64 20.39 -1.77
C LEU A 39 4.06 21.71 -1.11
N ARG A 40 4.43 21.68 0.17
CA ARG A 40 4.96 22.85 0.88
C ARG A 40 6.34 23.24 0.37
N GLN A 41 7.24 22.26 0.19
CA GLN A 41 8.62 22.50 -0.22
C GLN A 41 8.73 22.90 -1.69
N ASP A 42 8.03 22.18 -2.57
CA ASP A 42 8.20 22.35 -4.02
C ASP A 42 7.35 23.50 -4.60
N TYR A 43 6.19 23.81 -3.95
CA TYR A 43 5.21 24.77 -4.48
C TYR A 43 4.86 25.91 -3.51
N GLY A 44 5.38 25.89 -2.29
CA GLY A 44 5.02 26.89 -1.27
C GLY A 44 3.56 26.81 -0.82
N MET A 45 2.89 25.68 -1.10
CA MET A 45 1.47 25.48 -0.79
C MET A 45 1.28 25.36 0.73
N LYS A 46 0.26 26.02 1.28
CA LYS A 46 -0.15 25.78 2.67
C LYS A 46 -0.82 24.41 2.75
N THR A 47 -0.34 23.53 3.63
CA THR A 47 -0.82 22.15 3.71
C THR A 47 -0.96 21.66 5.13
N ASP A 48 -2.00 20.86 5.37
CA ASP A 48 -2.18 20.03 6.57
C ASP A 48 -2.36 18.57 6.13
N ALA A 49 -1.82 17.64 6.89
CA ALA A 49 -1.86 16.21 6.57
C ALA A 49 -2.88 15.47 7.45
N ILE A 50 -3.55 14.49 6.86
CA ILE A 50 -4.30 13.46 7.57
C ILE A 50 -3.62 12.10 7.36
N ALA A 51 -3.67 11.25 8.39
CA ALA A 51 -3.18 9.89 8.31
C ALA A 51 -4.26 8.93 7.79
N PHE A 52 -3.83 7.73 7.40
CA PHE A 52 -4.74 6.66 7.03
C PHE A 52 -5.18 5.84 8.24
N SER A 53 -6.39 5.30 8.14
CA SER A 53 -6.91 4.26 9.01
C SER A 53 -7.70 3.26 8.16
N TYR A 54 -8.39 2.34 8.78
CA TYR A 54 -9.18 1.30 8.12
C TYR A 54 -10.57 1.16 8.77
N ASP A 55 -11.48 0.46 8.12
CA ASP A 55 -12.77 0.10 8.70
C ASP A 55 -12.59 -1.09 9.66
N ARG A 56 -12.61 -0.81 10.97
CA ARG A 56 -12.43 -1.80 12.06
C ARG A 56 -13.57 -2.83 12.14
N HIS A 57 -14.74 -2.52 11.59
CA HIS A 57 -15.85 -3.47 11.54
C HIS A 57 -15.66 -4.49 10.42
N LEU A 58 -14.98 -4.09 9.36
CA LEU A 58 -14.72 -4.90 8.18
C LEU A 58 -13.40 -5.67 8.30
N TYR A 59 -12.28 -4.97 8.47
CA TYR A 59 -10.95 -5.56 8.45
C TYR A 59 -10.51 -6.03 9.83
N ARG A 60 -10.41 -7.35 9.98
CA ARG A 60 -9.94 -8.03 11.18
C ARG A 60 -9.41 -9.42 10.81
N PRO A 61 -8.56 -10.04 11.64
CA PRO A 61 -8.09 -11.39 11.37
C PRO A 61 -9.25 -12.39 11.27
N CYS A 62 -9.24 -13.22 10.23
CA CYS A 62 -10.13 -14.34 10.03
C CYS A 62 -9.39 -15.67 10.22
N PRO A 63 -10.07 -16.76 10.62
CA PRO A 63 -9.44 -18.08 10.74
C PRO A 63 -8.80 -18.53 9.43
N ARG A 64 -7.57 -19.07 9.50
CA ARG A 64 -6.88 -19.62 8.33
C ARG A 64 -7.41 -21.01 8.00
N ARG A 65 -7.73 -21.24 6.73
CA ARG A 65 -8.23 -22.53 6.24
C ARG A 65 -7.11 -23.54 6.02
N HIS A 66 -5.95 -23.06 5.55
CA HIS A 66 -4.79 -23.87 5.22
C HIS A 66 -3.53 -23.26 5.84
N PRO A 67 -3.33 -23.38 7.17
CA PRO A 67 -2.23 -22.72 7.87
C PRO A 67 -0.83 -23.20 7.44
N ASP A 68 -0.74 -24.45 6.96
CA ASP A 68 0.53 -25.03 6.49
C ASP A 68 0.92 -24.59 5.07
N GLN A 69 -0.02 -23.98 4.33
CA GLN A 69 0.22 -23.52 2.97
C GLN A 69 0.54 -22.05 2.93
N LYS A 70 1.79 -21.74 2.54
CA LYS A 70 2.22 -20.33 2.40
C LYS A 70 1.60 -19.69 1.17
N GLN A 71 1.04 -18.47 1.38
CA GLN A 71 0.40 -17.69 0.32
C GLN A 71 0.97 -16.27 0.28
N VAL A 72 1.19 -15.76 -0.94
CA VAL A 72 1.60 -14.38 -1.18
C VAL A 72 0.52 -13.67 -1.99
N PHE A 73 0.06 -12.55 -1.45
CA PHE A 73 -0.89 -11.66 -2.11
C PHE A 73 -0.19 -10.57 -2.90
N PHE A 74 -0.72 -10.26 -4.08
CA PHE A 74 -0.34 -9.08 -4.86
C PHE A 74 -1.59 -8.38 -5.40
N TYR A 75 -1.71 -7.09 -5.14
CA TYR A 75 -2.76 -6.27 -5.72
C TYR A 75 -2.39 -5.89 -7.14
N ALA A 76 -2.80 -6.72 -8.09
CA ALA A 76 -2.50 -6.57 -9.51
C ALA A 76 -3.40 -5.49 -10.13
N ARG A 77 -2.80 -4.34 -10.50
CA ARG A 77 -3.49 -3.24 -11.19
C ARG A 77 -2.66 -2.76 -12.35
N GLU A 78 -2.77 -3.46 -13.46
CA GLU A 78 -2.03 -3.22 -14.69
C GLU A 78 -2.31 -1.85 -15.31
N THR A 79 -3.54 -1.35 -15.15
CA THR A 79 -3.96 -0.02 -15.64
C THR A 79 -3.43 1.14 -14.79
N THR A 80 -2.67 0.84 -13.74
CA THR A 80 -2.14 1.84 -12.81
C THR A 80 -0.63 1.70 -12.67
N PRO A 81 0.18 2.26 -13.61
CA PRO A 81 1.64 2.03 -13.68
C PRO A 81 2.37 2.29 -12.37
N ARG A 82 1.92 3.29 -11.60
CA ARG A 82 2.51 3.63 -10.30
C ARG A 82 2.36 2.55 -9.22
N ARG A 83 1.60 1.48 -9.49
CA ARG A 83 1.44 0.32 -8.60
C ARG A 83 2.37 -0.84 -8.99
N GLY A 84 3.24 -0.65 -9.98
CA GLY A 84 4.37 -1.53 -10.28
C GLY A 84 3.96 -2.95 -10.70
N PHE A 85 2.94 -3.10 -11.54
CA PHE A 85 2.43 -4.41 -11.95
C PHE A 85 3.54 -5.31 -12.52
N GLU A 86 4.31 -4.81 -13.49
CA GLU A 86 5.38 -5.57 -14.15
C GLU A 86 6.49 -5.96 -13.16
N LEU A 87 6.90 -5.02 -12.31
CA LEU A 87 7.91 -5.28 -11.27
C LEU A 87 7.40 -6.33 -10.29
N GLY A 88 6.13 -6.26 -9.89
CA GLY A 88 5.48 -7.25 -9.03
C GLY A 88 5.48 -8.63 -9.66
N ILE A 89 5.08 -8.77 -10.93
CA ILE A 89 5.07 -10.06 -11.64
C ILE A 89 6.49 -10.64 -11.75
N LEU A 90 7.49 -9.83 -12.11
CA LEU A 90 8.88 -10.27 -12.19
C LEU A 90 9.42 -10.73 -10.84
N THR A 91 9.07 -10.00 -9.76
CA THR A 91 9.43 -10.35 -8.39
C THR A 91 8.82 -11.68 -7.98
N LEU A 92 7.51 -11.85 -8.17
CA LEU A 92 6.81 -13.09 -7.80
C LEU A 92 7.28 -14.28 -8.63
N ALA A 93 7.63 -14.08 -9.91
CA ALA A 93 8.27 -15.10 -10.72
C ALA A 93 9.63 -15.55 -10.15
N ALA A 94 10.40 -14.62 -9.59
CA ALA A 94 11.65 -14.96 -8.92
C ALA A 94 11.42 -15.71 -7.61
N VAL A 95 10.40 -15.33 -6.81
CA VAL A 95 9.98 -16.06 -5.61
C VAL A 95 9.50 -17.47 -5.97
N ALA A 96 8.68 -17.62 -7.00
CA ALA A 96 8.14 -18.92 -7.43
C ALA A 96 9.24 -19.91 -7.85
N ARG A 97 10.33 -19.43 -8.46
CA ARG A 97 11.49 -20.26 -8.79
C ARG A 97 12.25 -20.75 -7.55
N GLU A 98 12.31 -19.93 -6.50
CA GLU A 98 13.04 -20.28 -5.26
C GLU A 98 12.15 -21.09 -4.29
N LEU A 99 10.85 -20.81 -4.25
CA LEU A 99 9.87 -21.44 -3.36
C LEU A 99 8.68 -21.97 -4.18
N PRO A 100 8.83 -23.07 -4.94
CA PRO A 100 7.80 -23.56 -5.86
C PRO A 100 6.52 -24.04 -5.15
N GLN A 101 6.56 -24.27 -3.84
CA GLN A 101 5.39 -24.69 -3.03
C GLN A 101 4.51 -23.50 -2.60
N VAL A 102 4.95 -22.26 -2.79
CA VAL A 102 4.20 -21.07 -2.38
C VAL A 102 3.06 -20.81 -3.38
N GLN A 103 1.89 -20.52 -2.86
CA GLN A 103 0.75 -20.07 -3.68
C GLN A 103 0.76 -18.56 -3.86
N PHE A 104 0.40 -18.12 -5.05
CA PHE A 104 0.27 -16.68 -5.36
C PHE A 104 -1.19 -16.35 -5.62
N VAL A 105 -1.64 -15.21 -5.06
CA VAL A 105 -2.99 -14.68 -5.28
C VAL A 105 -2.85 -13.28 -5.88
N LEU A 106 -3.27 -13.15 -7.13
CA LEU A 106 -3.28 -11.90 -7.88
C LEU A 106 -4.73 -11.41 -7.96
N ALA A 107 -5.07 -10.34 -7.25
CA ALA A 107 -6.41 -9.77 -7.28
C ALA A 107 -6.39 -8.29 -7.68
N GLY A 108 -7.51 -7.80 -8.21
CA GLY A 108 -7.68 -6.40 -8.61
C GLY A 108 -7.86 -6.20 -10.11
N CYS A 109 -7.46 -7.18 -10.93
CA CYS A 109 -7.75 -7.22 -12.36
C CYS A 109 -7.91 -8.67 -12.85
N ASP A 110 -8.41 -8.82 -14.06
CA ASP A 110 -8.37 -10.10 -14.80
C ASP A 110 -6.98 -10.30 -15.40
N THR A 111 -6.22 -11.26 -14.85
CA THR A 111 -4.87 -11.58 -15.32
C THR A 111 -4.84 -12.52 -16.53
N SER A 112 -5.97 -13.02 -17.02
CA SER A 112 -6.03 -13.98 -18.14
C SER A 112 -5.41 -13.46 -19.44
N ARG A 113 -5.29 -12.15 -19.59
CA ARG A 113 -4.70 -11.47 -20.76
C ARG A 113 -3.17 -11.37 -20.70
N TYR A 114 -2.57 -11.80 -19.59
CA TYR A 114 -1.13 -11.65 -19.34
C TYR A 114 -0.48 -13.04 -19.26
N ALA A 115 0.68 -13.18 -19.87
CA ALA A 115 1.50 -14.38 -19.73
C ALA A 115 2.23 -14.35 -18.37
N ILE A 116 1.54 -14.72 -17.29
CA ILE A 116 2.13 -14.80 -15.94
C ILE A 116 2.97 -16.08 -15.85
N PRO A 117 4.31 -15.99 -15.60
CA PRO A 117 5.22 -17.12 -15.72
C PRO A 117 5.28 -17.99 -14.43
N PHE A 118 4.22 -18.09 -13.68
CA PHE A 118 4.08 -18.94 -12.49
C PHE A 118 2.61 -19.26 -12.20
N GLU A 119 2.40 -20.37 -11.52
CA GLU A 119 1.06 -20.77 -11.07
C GLU A 119 0.49 -19.77 -10.08
N HIS A 120 -0.73 -19.33 -10.30
CA HIS A 120 -1.41 -18.35 -9.44
C HIS A 120 -2.92 -18.53 -9.47
N ARG A 121 -3.58 -18.08 -8.41
CA ARG A 121 -5.02 -17.89 -8.35
C ARG A 121 -5.34 -16.43 -8.67
N ASN A 122 -6.26 -16.21 -9.60
CA ASN A 122 -6.78 -14.88 -9.89
C ASN A 122 -8.28 -14.82 -9.58
N PRO A 123 -8.70 -14.26 -8.43
CA PRO A 123 -10.11 -14.08 -8.10
C PRO A 123 -10.74 -12.85 -8.80
N GLY A 124 -9.97 -12.14 -9.65
CA GLY A 124 -10.44 -10.92 -10.31
C GLY A 124 -10.64 -9.75 -9.33
N VAL A 125 -11.72 -9.00 -9.55
CA VAL A 125 -12.13 -7.88 -8.68
C VAL A 125 -13.08 -8.43 -7.61
N LEU A 126 -12.66 -8.33 -6.35
CA LEU A 126 -13.43 -8.79 -5.19
C LEU A 126 -14.29 -7.67 -4.59
N GLN A 127 -15.37 -8.06 -3.93
CA GLN A 127 -16.16 -7.15 -3.10
C GLN A 127 -15.41 -6.86 -1.78
N LEU A 128 -15.60 -5.68 -1.21
CA LEU A 128 -14.92 -5.27 0.03
C LEU A 128 -15.05 -6.31 1.16
N LYS A 129 -16.23 -6.92 1.32
CA LYS A 129 -16.50 -7.93 2.36
C LYS A 129 -15.70 -9.24 2.21
N GLU A 130 -15.12 -9.50 1.04
CA GLU A 130 -14.33 -10.69 0.75
C GLU A 130 -12.84 -10.49 1.03
N LEU A 131 -12.38 -9.22 1.09
CA LEU A 131 -10.98 -8.87 1.26
C LEU A 131 -10.39 -9.32 2.61
N PRO A 132 -11.09 -9.18 3.77
CA PRO A 132 -10.53 -9.58 5.05
C PRO A 132 -10.22 -11.07 5.14
N ASP A 133 -11.09 -11.91 4.57
CA ASP A 133 -10.85 -13.34 4.48
C ASP A 133 -9.64 -13.64 3.59
N LEU A 134 -9.56 -13.04 2.40
CA LEU A 134 -8.41 -13.19 1.51
C LEU A 134 -7.11 -12.77 2.19
N TYR A 135 -7.06 -11.59 2.80
CA TYR A 135 -5.85 -11.06 3.43
C TYR A 135 -5.37 -11.95 4.58
N SER A 136 -6.30 -12.45 5.39
CA SER A 136 -6.00 -13.34 6.52
C SER A 136 -5.45 -14.71 6.11
N GLN A 137 -5.66 -15.15 4.86
CA GLN A 137 -5.08 -16.41 4.35
C GLN A 137 -3.62 -16.23 3.91
N CYS A 138 -3.11 -14.99 3.77
CA CYS A 138 -1.81 -14.71 3.17
C CYS A 138 -0.70 -14.54 4.23
N ASP A 139 0.49 -15.06 3.93
CA ASP A 139 1.69 -14.98 4.76
C ASP A 139 2.55 -13.75 4.44
N ALA A 140 2.32 -13.14 3.28
CA ALA A 140 2.93 -11.90 2.84
C ALA A 140 2.04 -11.22 1.81
N ALA A 141 2.11 -9.89 1.75
CA ALA A 141 1.51 -9.11 0.66
C ALA A 141 2.58 -8.19 0.05
N LEU A 142 2.73 -8.26 -1.26
CA LEU A 142 3.55 -7.32 -2.00
C LEU A 142 2.71 -6.09 -2.36
N VAL A 143 3.09 -4.93 -1.82
CA VAL A 143 2.42 -3.65 -2.06
C VAL A 143 3.43 -2.65 -2.59
N LEU A 144 3.34 -2.32 -3.87
CA LEU A 144 4.24 -1.37 -4.52
C LEU A 144 3.56 -0.02 -4.72
N SER A 145 4.32 1.05 -4.50
CA SER A 145 3.87 2.39 -4.82
C SER A 145 5.04 3.30 -5.22
N PHE A 146 4.91 3.92 -6.40
CA PHE A 146 5.85 4.92 -6.93
C PHE A 146 5.29 6.35 -6.83
N THR A 147 4.12 6.48 -6.23
CA THR A 147 3.50 7.74 -5.80
C THR A 147 3.05 7.56 -4.36
N ASN A 148 2.01 8.26 -3.89
CA ASN A 148 1.56 8.06 -2.52
C ASN A 148 1.01 6.65 -2.27
N LEU A 149 1.15 6.14 -1.04
CA LEU A 149 0.52 4.88 -0.64
C LEU A 149 -1.01 4.99 -0.62
N SER A 150 -1.66 3.84 -0.64
CA SER A 150 -3.11 3.69 -0.42
C SER A 150 -3.41 3.16 0.99
N LEU A 151 -4.68 2.92 1.29
CA LEU A 151 -5.13 2.29 2.54
C LEU A 151 -4.71 0.82 2.65
N LEU A 152 -4.42 0.17 1.54
CA LEU A 152 -4.17 -1.27 1.44
C LEU A 152 -3.17 -1.83 2.48
N PRO A 153 -2.01 -1.20 2.76
CA PRO A 153 -1.11 -1.71 3.79
C PRO A 153 -1.74 -1.79 5.19
N VAL A 154 -2.53 -0.79 5.57
CA VAL A 154 -3.18 -0.77 6.89
C VAL A 154 -4.27 -1.84 6.98
N GLU A 155 -5.04 -2.02 5.90
CA GLU A 155 -6.07 -3.06 5.80
C GLU A 155 -5.48 -4.47 5.86
N LEU A 156 -4.34 -4.72 5.18
CA LEU A 156 -3.59 -5.97 5.24
C LEU A 156 -3.09 -6.26 6.65
N MET A 157 -2.42 -5.28 7.28
CA MET A 157 -1.93 -5.41 8.64
C MET A 157 -3.06 -5.63 9.65
N ALA A 158 -4.20 -4.95 9.49
CA ALA A 158 -5.38 -5.17 10.32
C ALA A 158 -5.96 -6.59 10.20
N CYS A 159 -5.70 -7.29 9.08
CA CYS A 159 -6.06 -8.69 8.87
C CYS A 159 -4.94 -9.68 9.26
N GLY A 160 -3.82 -9.19 9.81
CA GLY A 160 -2.68 -10.02 10.18
C GLY A 160 -1.82 -10.47 8.99
N CYS A 161 -1.87 -9.78 7.87
CA CYS A 161 -1.03 -10.05 6.70
C CYS A 161 0.17 -9.11 6.68
N PRO A 162 1.42 -9.61 6.80
CA PRO A 162 2.62 -8.79 6.73
C PRO A 162 2.81 -8.17 5.33
N VAL A 163 3.26 -6.92 5.31
CA VAL A 163 3.48 -6.14 4.09
C VAL A 163 4.95 -6.11 3.71
N VAL A 164 5.23 -6.38 2.43
CA VAL A 164 6.51 -6.13 1.77
C VAL A 164 6.31 -4.98 0.78
N SER A 165 7.12 -3.94 0.86
CA SER A 165 6.99 -2.75 0.01
C SER A 165 8.34 -2.21 -0.44
N ASN A 166 8.32 -1.35 -1.45
CA ASN A 166 9.49 -0.57 -1.83
C ASN A 166 9.76 0.54 -0.82
N ARG A 167 11.04 0.91 -0.65
CA ARG A 167 11.43 2.12 0.06
C ARG A 167 11.08 3.38 -0.73
N GLY A 168 11.01 4.49 -0.04
CA GLY A 168 10.80 5.83 -0.58
C GLY A 168 10.00 6.70 0.38
N ALA A 169 10.23 8.02 0.37
CA ALA A 169 9.52 8.96 1.24
C ALA A 169 7.99 8.87 1.09
N ASN A 170 7.51 8.56 -0.13
CA ASN A 170 6.11 8.32 -0.46
C ASN A 170 5.51 7.04 0.16
N VAL A 171 6.34 6.18 0.71
CA VAL A 171 5.98 4.92 1.38
C VAL A 171 6.28 5.03 2.89
N GLU A 172 7.46 5.52 3.23
CA GLU A 172 7.99 5.52 4.60
C GLU A 172 7.34 6.56 5.53
N TRP A 173 6.47 7.43 5.01
CA TRP A 173 5.60 8.26 5.86
C TRP A 173 4.52 7.43 6.59
N LEU A 174 4.17 6.25 6.08
CA LEU A 174 3.16 5.35 6.64
C LEU A 174 3.78 4.04 7.12
N LEU A 175 4.75 3.47 6.40
CA LEU A 175 5.36 2.19 6.71
C LEU A 175 6.74 2.36 7.35
N SER A 176 7.00 1.57 8.41
CA SER A 176 8.31 1.46 9.08
C SER A 176 8.83 0.04 8.99
N SER A 177 10.15 -0.11 9.04
CA SER A 177 10.81 -1.43 9.16
C SER A 177 10.48 -2.17 10.45
N ASP A 178 9.84 -1.52 11.42
CA ASP A 178 9.40 -2.14 12.67
C ASP A 178 8.21 -3.10 12.46
N TYR A 179 7.38 -2.86 11.42
CA TYR A 179 6.15 -3.62 11.18
C TYR A 179 5.90 -3.96 9.69
N ALA A 180 6.85 -3.63 8.80
CA ALA A 180 6.80 -4.00 7.38
C ALA A 180 8.20 -4.32 6.85
N VAL A 181 8.29 -5.09 5.79
CA VAL A 181 9.55 -5.31 5.07
C VAL A 181 9.69 -4.22 4.00
N LEU A 182 10.69 -3.35 4.17
CA LEU A 182 10.98 -2.27 3.23
C LEU A 182 12.29 -2.55 2.51
N THR A 183 12.24 -2.60 1.17
CA THR A 183 13.40 -2.93 0.32
C THR A 183 13.55 -1.95 -0.84
N GLU A 184 14.71 -1.96 -1.48
CA GLU A 184 14.86 -1.25 -2.74
C GLU A 184 13.89 -1.80 -3.80
N PRO A 185 13.35 -0.95 -4.71
CA PRO A 185 12.40 -1.36 -5.74
C PRO A 185 13.07 -2.13 -6.88
N THR A 186 13.76 -3.21 -6.55
CA THR A 186 14.37 -4.13 -7.50
C THR A 186 13.81 -5.54 -7.33
N VAL A 187 13.79 -6.29 -8.43
CA VAL A 187 13.29 -7.68 -8.42
C VAL A 187 14.00 -8.51 -7.33
N ASN A 188 15.32 -8.38 -7.23
CA ASN A 188 16.10 -9.17 -6.27
C ASN A 188 15.81 -8.77 -4.82
N SER A 189 15.84 -7.48 -4.50
CA SER A 189 15.60 -7.01 -3.14
C SER A 189 14.19 -7.34 -2.64
N LEU A 190 13.18 -7.15 -3.50
CA LEU A 190 11.78 -7.49 -3.19
C LEU A 190 11.60 -9.00 -3.03
N ARG A 191 12.21 -9.83 -3.93
CA ARG A 191 12.22 -11.28 -3.79
C ARG A 191 12.84 -11.70 -2.46
N ASP A 192 14.02 -11.20 -2.12
CA ASP A 192 14.73 -11.55 -0.88
C ASP A 192 13.91 -11.18 0.35
N GLY A 193 13.25 -10.02 0.33
CA GLY A 193 12.33 -9.61 1.39
C GLY A 193 11.17 -10.60 1.59
N ILE A 194 10.52 -11.02 0.51
CA ILE A 194 9.43 -12.00 0.54
C ILE A 194 9.95 -13.36 1.00
N VAL A 195 11.05 -13.84 0.41
CA VAL A 195 11.62 -15.18 0.71
C VAL A 195 12.04 -15.27 2.17
N ASN A 196 12.74 -14.26 2.70
CA ASN A 196 13.16 -14.22 4.11
C ASN A 196 11.93 -14.24 5.04
N LEU A 197 10.92 -13.45 4.73
CA LEU A 197 9.67 -13.42 5.50
C LEU A 197 8.94 -14.77 5.51
N LEU A 198 8.95 -15.50 4.38
CA LEU A 198 8.32 -16.81 4.28
C LEU A 198 9.12 -17.93 4.95
N LYS A 199 10.44 -17.84 4.98
CA LYS A 199 11.35 -18.85 5.58
C LYS A 199 11.49 -18.69 7.09
N ASP A 200 11.39 -17.46 7.63
CA ASP A 200 11.54 -17.16 9.05
C ASP A 200 10.17 -16.95 9.71
N ASP A 201 9.65 -18.01 10.32
CA ASP A 201 8.35 -17.99 11.00
C ASP A 201 8.34 -17.06 12.23
N ALA A 202 9.48 -16.92 12.94
CA ALA A 202 9.57 -16.03 14.09
C ALA A 202 9.54 -14.56 13.66
N TYR A 203 10.30 -14.23 12.63
CA TYR A 203 10.31 -12.88 12.04
C TYR A 203 8.93 -12.53 11.48
N ARG A 204 8.30 -13.45 10.73
CA ARG A 204 6.95 -13.24 10.20
C ARG A 204 5.94 -13.00 11.32
N HIS A 205 5.98 -13.81 12.37
CA HIS A 205 5.08 -13.65 13.52
C HIS A 205 5.30 -12.30 14.22
N HIS A 206 6.54 -11.88 14.38
CA HIS A 206 6.87 -10.55 14.91
C HIS A 206 6.22 -9.45 14.08
N LEU A 207 6.37 -9.47 12.74
CA LEU A 207 5.77 -8.45 11.87
C LEU A 207 4.24 -8.49 11.86
N ILE A 208 3.62 -9.68 12.00
CA ILE A 208 2.16 -9.78 12.18
C ILE A 208 1.73 -9.02 13.44
N GLN A 209 2.36 -9.28 14.59
CA GLN A 209 2.00 -8.63 15.84
C GLN A 209 2.26 -7.12 15.81
N ALA A 210 3.40 -6.71 15.28
CA ALA A 210 3.75 -5.31 15.13
C ALA A 210 2.80 -4.56 14.17
N GLY A 211 2.43 -5.20 13.04
CA GLY A 211 1.48 -4.64 12.08
C GLY A 211 0.07 -4.49 12.64
N LEU A 212 -0.41 -5.49 13.38
CA LEU A 212 -1.70 -5.42 14.11
C LEU A 212 -1.69 -4.28 15.12
N ALA A 213 -0.62 -4.17 15.92
CA ALA A 213 -0.46 -3.12 16.91
C ALA A 213 -0.43 -1.74 16.25
N PHE A 214 0.30 -1.58 15.12
CA PHE A 214 0.31 -0.33 14.36
C PHE A 214 -1.08 0.01 13.82
N ALA A 215 -1.77 -0.93 13.16
CA ALA A 215 -3.12 -0.70 12.64
C ALA A 215 -4.07 -0.22 13.74
N ASP A 216 -3.96 -0.78 14.94
CA ASP A 216 -4.76 -0.39 16.11
C ASP A 216 -4.51 1.04 16.60
N THR A 217 -3.37 1.64 16.30
CA THR A 217 -3.10 3.05 16.63
C THR A 217 -3.85 4.02 15.72
N THR A 218 -4.27 3.60 14.53
CA THR A 218 -4.91 4.45 13.52
C THR A 218 -6.40 4.64 13.83
N ASN A 219 -6.98 5.81 13.52
CA ASN A 219 -8.38 6.09 13.86
C ASN A 219 -8.97 7.17 12.95
N TRP A 220 -9.98 6.81 12.14
CA TRP A 220 -10.71 7.75 11.28
C TRP A 220 -11.42 8.87 12.04
N GLU A 221 -11.93 8.60 13.24
CA GLU A 221 -12.60 9.64 14.02
C GLU A 221 -11.61 10.74 14.45
N SER A 222 -10.39 10.33 14.86
CA SER A 222 -9.31 11.28 15.17
C SER A 222 -8.94 12.13 13.96
N GLU A 223 -8.77 11.50 12.79
CA GLU A 223 -8.41 12.22 11.57
C GLU A 223 -9.54 13.14 11.09
N SER A 224 -10.79 12.73 11.22
CA SER A 224 -11.95 13.57 10.92
C SER A 224 -12.04 14.80 11.82
N ARG A 225 -11.71 14.66 13.11
CA ARG A 225 -11.64 15.81 14.05
C ARG A 225 -10.54 16.80 13.65
N LYS A 226 -9.37 16.31 13.19
CA LYS A 226 -8.30 17.18 12.66
C LYS A 226 -8.81 18.02 11.48
N VAL A 227 -9.53 17.40 10.55
CA VAL A 227 -10.12 18.08 9.40
C VAL A 227 -11.14 19.13 9.85
N ALA A 228 -12.06 18.77 10.77
CA ALA A 228 -13.06 19.69 11.29
C ALA A 228 -12.41 20.91 11.98
N THR A 229 -11.39 20.68 12.81
CA THR A 229 -10.64 21.76 13.47
C THR A 229 -9.91 22.65 12.47
N LEU A 230 -9.36 22.06 11.42
CA LEU A 230 -8.71 22.81 10.34
C LEU A 230 -9.71 23.73 9.61
N PHE A 231 -10.89 23.20 9.25
CA PHE A 231 -11.92 24.02 8.61
C PHE A 231 -12.36 25.18 9.50
N GLN A 232 -12.56 24.94 10.80
CA GLN A 232 -12.91 26.02 11.74
C GLN A 232 -11.84 27.11 11.76
N ARG A 233 -10.57 26.73 11.89
CA ARG A 233 -9.43 27.67 11.85
C ARG A 233 -9.41 28.49 10.56
N LEU A 234 -9.58 27.84 9.39
CA LEU A 234 -9.57 28.53 8.12
C LEU A 234 -10.76 29.48 7.97
N CYS A 235 -11.95 29.14 8.50
CA CYS A 235 -13.10 30.06 8.49
C CYS A 235 -12.88 31.28 9.41
N ASP A 236 -12.15 31.11 10.51
CA ASP A 236 -11.87 32.22 11.45
C ASP A 236 -10.77 33.18 10.91
N GLU A 237 -10.00 32.77 9.89
CA GLU A 237 -8.97 33.59 9.22
C GLU A 237 -9.54 34.50 8.10
N PHE A 238 -10.81 34.32 7.71
CA PHE A 238 -11.54 35.11 6.71
C PHE A 238 -12.61 36.01 7.33
#